data_780f08f83ef9d39c1598f55f270b44df
#
_entry.id   780f08f83ef9d39c1598f55f270b44df
#
_cell.length_a   1.000
_cell.length_b   1.000
_cell.length_c   1.000
_cell.angle_alpha   90.00
_cell.angle_beta   90.00
_cell.angle_gamma   90.00
#
_symmetry.space_group_name_H-M   'P 1'
#
loop_
_entity.id
_entity.type
_entity.pdbx_description
1 polymer ?
#
loop_
_entity_poly.entity_id
_entity_poly.type
_entity_poly.pdbx_seq_one_letter_code
_entity_poly.pdbx_strand_id
1 'polypeptide(L)'
;MLLVLTGVTAISVALLAYVNELTKGPIAEANAKILSDAISVVVPAFDNDPTAEATKQTIDGVEYTIYPAKKDGQWVGAAVESTAMGFGGELKVLVGFDADGKIYDYSLLSHVETPGLGSKAADWFKEGGKEIGRAHV
;
A
#
# COMPACT_ATOMS: atom_id res chain seq x y z
N MET A 1 -3.93 31.79 35.05
CA MET A 1 -4.68 30.78 34.32
C MET A 1 -4.31 30.72 32.84
N LEU A 2 -4.47 31.83 32.11
CA LEU A 2 -4.19 31.85 30.64
C LEU A 2 -2.73 31.49 30.31
N LEU A 3 -1.76 32.05 31.03
CA LEU A 3 -0.33 31.77 30.82
C LEU A 3 0.05 30.32 31.08
N VAL A 4 -0.52 29.69 32.10
CA VAL A 4 -0.28 28.28 32.42
C VAL A 4 -0.84 27.37 31.34
N LEU A 5 -2.06 27.63 30.88
CA LEU A 5 -2.72 26.86 29.82
C LEU A 5 -1.94 26.97 28.51
N THR A 6 -1.53 28.19 28.15
CA THR A 6 -0.72 28.42 26.94
C THR A 6 0.63 27.75 27.04
N GLY A 7 1.30 27.74 28.19
CA GLY A 7 2.57 27.07 28.42
C GLY A 7 2.45 25.57 28.28
N VAL A 8 1.45 24.94 28.88
CA VAL A 8 1.20 23.48 28.76
C VAL A 8 0.90 23.08 27.32
N THR A 9 0.08 23.86 26.62
CA THR A 9 -0.25 23.59 25.23
C THR A 9 0.98 23.70 24.33
N ALA A 10 1.79 24.71 24.49
CA ALA A 10 3.02 24.92 23.71
C ALA A 10 4.03 23.76 23.91
N ILE A 11 4.21 23.32 25.16
CA ILE A 11 5.09 22.19 25.48
C ILE A 11 4.56 20.89 24.87
N SER A 12 3.24 20.66 24.95
CA SER A 12 2.61 19.45 24.40
C SER A 12 2.75 19.39 22.88
N VAL A 13 2.53 20.51 22.19
CA VAL A 13 2.70 20.62 20.73
C VAL A 13 4.15 20.42 20.32
N ALA A 14 5.09 21.03 21.03
CA ALA A 14 6.53 20.87 20.77
C ALA A 14 6.97 19.40 20.95
N LEU A 15 6.49 18.73 21.99
CA LEU A 15 6.80 17.34 22.28
C LEU A 15 6.23 16.41 21.17
N LEU A 16 4.99 16.65 20.76
CA LEU A 16 4.37 15.90 19.65
C LEU A 16 5.12 16.09 18.33
N ALA A 17 5.50 17.33 18.02
CA ALA A 17 6.29 17.63 16.83
C ALA A 17 7.65 16.94 16.85
N TYR A 18 8.32 16.93 17.98
CA TYR A 18 9.61 16.26 18.17
C TYR A 18 9.49 14.74 17.99
N VAL A 19 8.52 14.11 18.63
CA VAL A 19 8.26 12.66 18.46
C VAL A 19 7.92 12.33 17.01
N ASN A 20 7.08 13.16 16.36
CA ASN A 20 6.73 12.96 14.96
C ASN A 20 7.97 13.03 14.03
N GLU A 21 8.88 13.96 14.24
CA GLU A 21 10.13 14.03 13.46
C GLU A 21 11.02 12.82 13.69
N LEU A 22 11.15 12.36 14.93
CA LEU A 22 11.94 11.16 15.26
C LEU A 22 11.37 9.88 14.61
N THR A 23 10.06 9.79 14.46
CA THR A 23 9.40 8.58 13.95
C THR A 23 9.25 8.56 12.43
N LYS A 24 9.39 9.69 11.74
CA LYS A 24 9.26 9.76 10.26
C LYS A 24 10.25 8.85 9.54
N GLY A 25 11.51 8.82 9.94
CA GLY A 25 12.54 7.99 9.34
C GLY A 25 12.22 6.49 9.43
N PRO A 26 12.06 5.94 10.64
CA PRO A 26 11.69 4.54 10.82
C PRO A 26 10.38 4.13 10.15
N ILE A 27 9.38 5.02 10.14
CA ILE A 27 8.10 4.78 9.45
C ILE A 27 8.29 4.72 7.94
N ALA A 28 9.08 5.63 7.36
CA ALA A 28 9.36 5.63 5.93
C ALA A 28 10.09 4.36 5.49
N GLU A 29 11.08 3.91 6.25
CA GLU A 29 11.81 2.66 6.00
C GLU A 29 10.89 1.43 6.12
N ALA A 30 10.06 1.38 7.17
CA ALA A 30 9.11 0.30 7.36
C ALA A 30 8.09 0.23 6.21
N ASN A 31 7.56 1.37 5.77
CA ASN A 31 6.63 1.44 4.65
C ASN A 31 7.28 1.02 3.32
N ALA A 32 8.53 1.44 3.08
CA ALA A 32 9.28 1.03 1.90
C ALA A 32 9.52 -0.48 1.88
N LYS A 33 9.84 -1.07 3.03
CA LYS A 33 9.99 -2.51 3.17
C LYS A 33 8.69 -3.27 2.95
N ILE A 34 7.59 -2.82 3.57
CA ILE A 34 6.26 -3.42 3.37
C ILE A 34 5.87 -3.38 1.89
N LEU A 35 6.12 -2.27 1.21
CA LEU A 35 5.84 -2.13 -0.21
C LEU A 35 6.70 -3.07 -1.06
N SER A 36 7.99 -3.15 -0.80
CA SER A 36 8.90 -4.04 -1.51
C SER A 36 8.53 -5.51 -1.31
N ASP A 37 8.23 -5.91 -0.08
CA ASP A 37 7.79 -7.27 0.25
C ASP A 37 6.44 -7.58 -0.43
N ALA A 38 5.51 -6.64 -0.43
CA ALA A 38 4.21 -6.80 -1.10
C ALA A 38 4.36 -6.94 -2.63
N ILE A 39 5.22 -6.14 -3.26
CA ILE A 39 5.50 -6.26 -4.69
C ILE A 39 6.05 -7.66 -5.02
N SER A 40 6.96 -8.17 -4.20
CA SER A 40 7.54 -9.50 -4.42
C SER A 40 6.53 -10.65 -4.33
N VAL A 41 5.42 -10.44 -3.63
CA VAL A 41 4.34 -11.43 -3.50
C VAL A 41 3.36 -11.35 -4.67
N VAL A 42 3.05 -10.14 -5.15
CA VAL A 42 1.96 -9.94 -6.13
C VAL A 42 2.41 -10.00 -7.59
N VAL A 43 3.72 -10.06 -7.87
CA VAL A 43 4.26 -10.21 -9.22
C VAL A 43 5.17 -11.44 -9.34
N PRO A 44 5.37 -12.00 -10.56
CA PRO A 44 6.36 -13.04 -10.77
C PRO A 44 7.77 -12.62 -10.36
N ALA A 45 8.67 -13.58 -10.16
CA ALA A 45 10.05 -13.30 -9.75
C ALA A 45 10.73 -12.28 -10.68
N PHE A 46 11.30 -11.22 -10.10
CA PHE A 46 11.99 -10.13 -10.79
C PHE A 46 13.38 -9.90 -10.18
N ASP A 47 14.24 -9.19 -10.88
CA ASP A 47 15.62 -8.87 -10.46
C ASP A 47 15.93 -7.35 -10.50
N ASN A 48 14.98 -6.52 -10.94
CA ASN A 48 15.11 -5.06 -10.90
C ASN A 48 14.60 -4.47 -9.57
N ASP A 49 14.72 -3.16 -9.42
CA ASP A 49 14.07 -2.41 -8.34
C ASP A 49 12.81 -1.70 -8.85
N PRO A 50 11.61 -2.31 -8.67
CA PRO A 50 10.37 -1.73 -9.15
C PRO A 50 10.04 -0.40 -8.50
N THR A 51 10.51 -0.15 -7.29
CA THR A 51 10.25 1.09 -6.55
C THR A 51 11.03 2.27 -7.13
N ALA A 52 12.23 2.03 -7.65
CA ALA A 52 13.03 3.03 -8.34
C ALA A 52 12.48 3.41 -9.72
N GLU A 53 11.81 2.47 -10.38
CA GLU A 53 11.19 2.65 -11.72
C GLU A 53 9.69 2.99 -11.64
N ALA A 54 9.18 3.31 -10.47
CA ALA A 54 7.76 3.60 -10.25
C ALA A 54 7.27 4.78 -11.10
N THR A 55 6.14 4.60 -11.75
CA THR A 55 5.47 5.63 -12.56
C THR A 55 4.08 5.93 -12.01
N LYS A 56 3.77 7.22 -11.84
CA LYS A 56 2.44 7.65 -11.41
C LYS A 56 1.60 8.05 -12.61
N GLN A 57 0.36 7.60 -12.64
CA GLN A 57 -0.63 7.98 -13.64
C GLN A 57 -1.96 8.29 -12.96
N THR A 58 -2.65 9.30 -13.45
CA THR A 58 -4.00 9.67 -12.98
C THR A 58 -4.99 9.34 -14.09
N ILE A 59 -5.93 8.47 -13.78
CA ILE A 59 -7.00 8.07 -14.71
C ILE A 59 -8.34 8.29 -14.00
N ASP A 60 -9.23 9.04 -14.63
CA ASP A 60 -10.56 9.38 -14.09
C ASP A 60 -10.55 9.98 -12.67
N GLY A 61 -9.50 10.76 -12.36
CA GLY A 61 -9.33 11.40 -11.04
C GLY A 61 -8.77 10.48 -9.96
N VAL A 62 -8.42 9.24 -10.28
CA VAL A 62 -7.75 8.29 -9.37
C VAL A 62 -6.27 8.21 -9.72
N GLU A 63 -5.42 8.35 -8.71
CA GLU A 63 -3.97 8.20 -8.86
C GLU A 63 -3.58 6.72 -8.75
N TYR A 64 -2.88 6.23 -9.77
CA TYR A 64 -2.29 4.91 -9.80
C TYR A 64 -0.78 5.01 -9.80
N THR A 65 -0.11 4.21 -8.99
CA THR A 65 1.34 4.06 -9.04
C THR A 65 1.67 2.68 -9.59
N ILE A 66 2.45 2.65 -10.67
CA ILE A 66 2.82 1.43 -11.39
C ILE A 66 4.27 1.10 -11.08
N TYR A 67 4.51 -0.10 -10.60
CA TYR A 67 5.81 -0.65 -10.28
C TYR A 67 6.15 -1.75 -11.29
N PRO A 68 7.00 -1.49 -12.30
CA PRO A 68 7.33 -2.48 -13.32
C PRO A 68 8.26 -3.55 -12.75
N ALA A 69 7.94 -4.82 -12.97
CA ALA A 69 8.78 -5.95 -12.64
C ALA A 69 9.47 -6.46 -13.89
N LYS A 70 10.81 -6.56 -13.85
CA LYS A 70 11.65 -7.03 -14.96
C LYS A 70 12.57 -8.12 -14.46
N LYS A 71 12.87 -9.07 -15.33
CA LYS A 71 13.86 -10.11 -15.10
C LYS A 71 14.74 -10.27 -16.34
N ASP A 72 16.06 -10.23 -16.14
CA ASP A 72 17.04 -10.27 -17.24
C ASP A 72 16.78 -9.19 -18.32
N GLY A 73 16.31 -8.01 -17.91
CA GLY A 73 15.96 -6.90 -18.80
C GLY A 73 14.63 -7.07 -19.54
N GLN A 74 13.91 -8.16 -19.32
CA GLN A 74 12.59 -8.41 -19.89
C GLN A 74 11.48 -8.11 -18.90
N TRP A 75 10.41 -7.49 -19.38
CA TRP A 75 9.22 -7.22 -18.58
C TRP A 75 8.48 -8.53 -18.25
N VAL A 76 8.31 -8.82 -16.98
CA VAL A 76 7.63 -10.04 -16.50
C VAL A 76 6.29 -9.74 -15.84
N GLY A 77 6.01 -8.49 -15.53
CA GLY A 77 4.76 -8.07 -14.93
C GLY A 77 4.85 -6.66 -14.37
N ALA A 78 3.81 -6.23 -13.69
CA ALA A 78 3.78 -4.96 -12.99
C ALA A 78 2.85 -5.05 -11.78
N ALA A 79 3.21 -4.36 -10.71
CA ALA A 79 2.31 -4.11 -9.60
C ALA A 79 1.69 -2.71 -9.74
N VAL A 80 0.41 -2.59 -9.49
CA VAL A 80 -0.32 -1.32 -9.54
C VAL A 80 -0.91 -1.03 -8.17
N GLU A 81 -0.46 0.06 -7.56
CA GLU A 81 -1.03 0.59 -6.33
C GLU A 81 -2.18 1.53 -6.65
N SER A 82 -3.30 1.33 -6.00
CA SER A 82 -4.47 2.19 -6.07
C SER A 82 -5.02 2.45 -4.68
N THR A 83 -5.59 3.62 -4.52
CA THR A 83 -6.30 4.03 -3.30
C THR A 83 -7.78 4.09 -3.58
N ALA A 84 -8.58 3.45 -2.75
CA ALA A 84 -10.03 3.48 -2.81
C ALA A 84 -10.63 3.81 -1.45
N MET A 85 -11.83 4.37 -1.43
CA MET A 85 -12.55 4.61 -0.19
C MET A 85 -13.33 3.35 0.19
N GLY A 86 -12.96 2.74 1.32
CA GLY A 86 -13.68 1.63 1.92
C GLY A 86 -14.78 2.09 2.89
N PHE A 87 -15.34 1.16 3.65
CA PHE A 87 -16.38 1.47 4.63
C PHE A 87 -15.82 2.21 5.85
N GLY A 88 -14.68 1.77 6.37
CA GLY A 88 -14.00 2.39 7.53
C GLY A 88 -13.11 3.57 7.16
N GLY A 89 -12.74 3.73 5.91
CA GLY A 89 -11.85 4.78 5.42
C GLY A 89 -11.05 4.37 4.20
N GLU A 90 -9.89 4.97 4.05
CA GLU A 90 -9.02 4.75 2.89
C GLU A 90 -8.40 3.35 2.90
N LEU A 91 -8.47 2.69 1.74
CA LEU A 91 -7.83 1.42 1.44
C LEU A 91 -6.74 1.63 0.40
N LYS A 92 -5.53 1.14 0.69
CA LYS A 92 -4.46 1.03 -0.30
C LYS A 92 -4.32 -0.42 -0.74
N VAL A 93 -4.53 -0.66 -2.01
CA VAL A 93 -4.47 -2.00 -2.61
C VAL A 93 -3.37 -2.04 -3.65
N LEU A 94 -2.57 -3.07 -3.60
CA LEU A 94 -1.57 -3.39 -4.60
C LEU A 94 -2.03 -4.62 -5.38
N VAL A 95 -2.17 -4.50 -6.69
CA VAL A 95 -2.57 -5.59 -7.58
C VAL A 95 -1.42 -5.89 -8.52
N GLY A 96 -0.99 -7.14 -8.55
CA GLY A 96 0.05 -7.61 -9.44
C GLY A 96 -0.54 -8.20 -10.72
N PHE A 97 0.09 -7.87 -11.84
CA PHE A 97 -0.24 -8.39 -13.17
C PHE A 97 0.98 -9.13 -13.73
N ASP A 98 0.73 -10.21 -14.44
CA ASP A 98 1.75 -10.93 -15.19
C ASP A 98 2.02 -10.26 -16.57
N ALA A 99 2.92 -10.84 -17.35
CA ALA A 99 3.26 -10.36 -18.67
C ALA A 99 2.09 -10.38 -19.68
N ASP A 100 1.09 -11.21 -19.44
CA ASP A 100 -0.11 -11.34 -20.26
C ASP A 100 -1.23 -10.34 -19.85
N GLY A 101 -0.98 -9.57 -18.79
CA GLY A 101 -1.95 -8.62 -18.24
C GLY A 101 -3.04 -9.26 -17.38
N LYS A 102 -2.84 -10.50 -16.94
CA LYS A 102 -3.72 -11.17 -16.00
C LYS A 102 -3.33 -10.83 -14.57
N ILE A 103 -4.32 -10.77 -13.69
CA ILE A 103 -4.07 -10.59 -12.25
C ILE A 103 -3.36 -11.82 -11.71
N TYR A 104 -2.16 -11.62 -11.18
CA TYR A 104 -1.35 -12.66 -10.56
C TYR A 104 -1.73 -12.84 -9.08
N ASP A 105 -1.69 -11.77 -8.31
CA ASP A 105 -2.12 -11.73 -6.91
C ASP A 105 -2.42 -10.28 -6.51
N TYR A 106 -2.94 -10.07 -5.30
CA TYR A 106 -3.14 -8.74 -4.73
C TYR A 106 -2.70 -8.71 -3.26
N SER A 107 -2.41 -7.52 -2.76
CA SER A 107 -2.08 -7.27 -1.36
C SER A 107 -2.74 -6.00 -0.86
N LEU A 108 -3.28 -6.03 0.35
CA LEU A 108 -3.72 -4.84 1.06
C LEU A 108 -2.52 -4.22 1.78
N LEU A 109 -2.07 -3.05 1.32
CA LEU A 109 -0.96 -2.33 1.94
C LEU A 109 -1.38 -1.61 3.22
N SER A 110 -2.57 -1.03 3.22
CA SER A 110 -3.11 -0.27 4.34
C SER A 110 -4.63 -0.26 4.30
N HIS A 111 -5.27 -0.36 5.46
CA HIS A 111 -6.70 -0.22 5.62
C HIS A 111 -7.06 0.24 7.03
N VAL A 112 -8.21 0.89 7.16
CA VAL A 112 -8.84 1.26 8.45
C VAL A 112 -10.17 0.53 8.65
N GLU A 113 -10.32 -0.63 8.01
CA GLU A 113 -11.50 -1.46 8.13
C GLU A 113 -11.60 -2.15 9.50
N THR A 114 -12.82 -2.55 9.86
CA THR A 114 -13.11 -3.20 11.15
C THR A 114 -12.30 -4.50 11.31
N PRO A 115 -11.50 -4.64 12.38
CA PRO A 115 -10.76 -5.87 12.66
C PRO A 115 -11.68 -7.10 12.70
N GLY A 116 -11.26 -8.17 12.03
CA GLY A 116 -12.01 -9.43 11.99
C GLY A 116 -13.21 -9.47 11.04
N LEU A 117 -13.58 -8.33 10.43
CA LEU A 117 -14.61 -8.21 9.41
C LEU A 117 -13.99 -7.71 8.10
N GLY A 118 -13.95 -6.41 7.88
CA GLY A 118 -13.40 -5.81 6.64
C GLY A 118 -11.92 -6.11 6.41
N SER A 119 -11.13 -6.23 7.48
CA SER A 119 -9.71 -6.61 7.39
C SER A 119 -9.47 -7.99 6.78
N LYS A 120 -10.46 -8.89 6.80
CA LYS A 120 -10.37 -10.22 6.16
C LYS A 120 -10.31 -10.16 4.63
N ALA A 121 -10.62 -9.03 4.03
CA ALA A 121 -10.48 -8.84 2.59
C ALA A 121 -9.04 -9.09 2.08
N ALA A 122 -8.04 -8.98 2.96
CA ALA A 122 -6.65 -9.33 2.64
C ALA A 122 -6.46 -10.80 2.23
N ASP A 123 -7.30 -11.70 2.74
CA ASP A 123 -7.12 -13.14 2.55
C ASP A 123 -8.32 -13.82 1.86
N TRP A 124 -9.52 -13.24 1.96
CA TRP A 124 -10.74 -13.91 1.50
C TRP A 124 -10.82 -14.15 0.00
N PHE A 125 -10.22 -13.29 -0.79
CA PHE A 125 -10.27 -13.36 -2.25
C PHE A 125 -9.04 -14.03 -2.87
N LYS A 126 -8.13 -14.53 -2.02
CA LYS A 126 -6.97 -15.31 -2.46
C LYS A 126 -7.35 -16.77 -2.67
N GLU A 127 -6.50 -17.49 -3.39
CA GLU A 127 -6.66 -18.92 -3.60
C GLU A 127 -6.70 -19.65 -2.24
N GLY A 128 -7.72 -20.50 -2.06
CA GLY A 128 -8.00 -21.15 -0.77
C GLY A 128 -8.85 -20.31 0.21
N GLY A 129 -9.15 -19.05 -0.11
CA GLY A 129 -10.11 -18.23 0.62
C GLY A 129 -11.56 -18.47 0.18
N LYS A 130 -12.45 -17.51 0.45
CA LYS A 130 -13.87 -17.65 0.08
C LYS A 130 -14.18 -17.44 -1.41
N GLU A 131 -13.23 -17.00 -2.19
CA GLU A 131 -13.33 -16.77 -3.66
C GLU A 131 -14.61 -16.05 -4.12
N ILE A 132 -15.22 -15.26 -3.24
CA ILE A 132 -16.42 -14.51 -3.54
C ILE A 132 -16.05 -13.37 -4.48
N GLY A 133 -16.49 -13.45 -5.73
CA GLY A 133 -16.28 -12.38 -6.71
C GLY A 133 -15.20 -12.66 -7.76
N ARG A 134 -14.61 -13.83 -7.80
CA ARG A 134 -14.02 -14.32 -9.05
C ARG A 134 -15.18 -14.59 -10.01
N ALA A 135 -15.82 -13.50 -10.45
CA ALA A 135 -16.77 -13.58 -11.54
C ALA A 135 -16.05 -14.24 -12.71
N HIS A 136 -16.66 -15.25 -13.25
CA HIS A 136 -16.24 -15.87 -14.49
C HIS A 136 -16.06 -14.77 -15.55
N VAL A 137 -14.85 -14.49 -15.87
CA VAL A 137 -14.49 -13.72 -17.06
C VAL A 137 -14.20 -14.70 -18.16
#